data_f20186cf65c2a2c18ada5cf2198d66e8
#
_entry.id   f20186cf65c2a2c18ada5cf2198d66e8
#
_cell.length_a   1.000
_cell.length_b   1.000
_cell.length_c   1.000
_cell.angle_alpha   90.00
_cell.angle_beta   90.00
_cell.angle_gamma   90.00
#
_symmetry.space_group_name_H-M   'P 1'
#
loop_
_entity.id
_entity.type
_entity.pdbx_description
1 polymer ?
#
loop_
_entity_poly.entity_id
_entity_poly.type
_entity_poly.pdbx_seq_one_letter_code
_entity_poly.pdbx_strand_id
1 'polypeptide(L)'
;MISRLRQNRLHEPQARRAAAILGAGDGAFGVDLNSLSASSVIYSAGVGDDLTFEEALMGRVGCVVHAFDPAPSAAEWVKTNTSLAQLEFHPVGLSAADGTMEIHLTSRHSSDIRGGPARASCRVARLSSLMETLGHSQIDLLKLHIEGGEYAVIQDMLASDVRPKLLIVAYHHKMYGIRPQATRDSVRDLRNRGYEAYWISNNGHEYSFVRTA
;
A
#
# COMPACT_ATOMS: atom_id res chain seq x y z
N MET A 1 -7.77 -21.90 25.60
CA MET A 1 -7.94 -22.56 24.30
C MET A 1 -8.72 -21.67 23.30
N ILE A 2 -9.74 -20.93 23.71
CA ILE A 2 -10.55 -20.03 22.85
C ILE A 2 -9.74 -18.85 22.27
N SER A 3 -8.70 -18.36 22.95
CA SER A 3 -7.91 -17.20 22.49
C SER A 3 -7.00 -17.52 21.28
N ARG A 4 -6.45 -18.74 21.19
CA ARG A 4 -5.61 -19.17 20.06
C ARG A 4 -6.40 -19.39 18.78
N LEU A 5 -7.62 -19.91 18.86
CA LEU A 5 -8.51 -20.11 17.71
C LEU A 5 -9.00 -18.77 17.12
N ARG A 6 -9.22 -17.75 17.97
CA ARG A 6 -9.57 -16.39 17.50
C ARG A 6 -8.37 -15.66 16.86
N GLN A 7 -7.14 -15.90 17.36
CA GLN A 7 -5.93 -15.29 16.78
C GLN A 7 -5.59 -15.87 15.39
N ASN A 8 -5.81 -17.16 15.15
CA ASN A 8 -5.57 -17.78 13.84
C ASN A 8 -6.57 -17.26 12.77
N ARG A 9 -7.80 -16.92 13.14
CA ARG A 9 -8.80 -16.37 12.19
C ARG A 9 -8.47 -14.98 11.64
N LEU A 10 -7.55 -14.24 12.21
CA LEU A 10 -7.12 -12.93 11.69
C LEU A 10 -6.25 -13.07 10.43
N HIS A 11 -5.63 -14.22 10.23
CA HIS A 11 -4.78 -14.52 9.08
C HIS A 11 -5.46 -15.44 8.06
N GLU A 12 -6.79 -15.55 8.11
CA GLU A 12 -7.58 -16.28 7.12
C GLU A 12 -8.46 -15.29 6.36
N PRO A 13 -8.64 -15.47 5.03
CA PRO A 13 -9.60 -14.68 4.26
C PRO A 13 -11.01 -14.83 4.85
N GLN A 14 -11.72 -13.70 4.96
CA GLN A 14 -13.08 -13.63 5.49
C GLN A 14 -14.11 -13.42 4.38
N ALA A 15 -13.74 -12.67 3.34
CA ALA A 15 -14.58 -12.47 2.17
C ALA A 15 -14.23 -13.48 1.06
N ARG A 16 -15.24 -13.98 0.36
CA ARG A 16 -15.06 -14.82 -0.84
C ARG A 16 -15.06 -13.93 -2.06
N ARG A 17 -13.88 -13.65 -2.60
CA ARG A 17 -13.69 -12.89 -3.84
C ARG A 17 -12.66 -13.57 -4.73
N ALA A 18 -12.83 -13.42 -6.03
CA ALA A 18 -11.80 -13.82 -6.97
C ALA A 18 -10.62 -12.87 -6.84
N ALA A 19 -9.42 -13.41 -6.71
CA ALA A 19 -8.18 -12.63 -6.64
C ALA A 19 -7.28 -13.02 -7.82
N ALA A 20 -7.05 -12.07 -8.74
CA ALA A 20 -6.00 -12.20 -9.75
C ALA A 20 -4.67 -11.79 -9.10
N ILE A 21 -3.65 -12.60 -9.25
CA ILE A 21 -2.31 -12.24 -8.77
C ILE A 21 -1.67 -11.32 -9.80
N LEU A 22 -1.31 -10.10 -9.37
CA LEU A 22 -0.62 -9.09 -10.17
C LEU A 22 0.72 -8.77 -9.52
N GLY A 23 1.72 -8.41 -10.33
CA GLY A 23 3.09 -8.16 -9.89
C GLY A 23 3.94 -9.42 -9.81
N ALA A 24 5.16 -9.28 -9.34
CA ALA A 24 6.15 -10.35 -9.22
C ALA A 24 6.88 -10.30 -7.87
N GLY A 25 7.37 -11.46 -7.40
CA GLY A 25 8.13 -11.55 -6.15
C GLY A 25 7.38 -10.99 -4.94
N ASP A 26 8.04 -10.13 -4.16
CA ASP A 26 7.48 -9.46 -2.99
C ASP A 26 6.47 -8.34 -3.35
N GLY A 27 6.41 -7.98 -4.65
CA GLY A 27 5.42 -7.05 -5.22
C GLY A 27 4.17 -7.73 -5.78
N ALA A 28 3.96 -9.03 -5.52
CA ALA A 28 2.81 -9.76 -6.02
C ALA A 28 1.63 -9.69 -5.04
N PHE A 29 0.46 -9.23 -5.54
CA PHE A 29 -0.74 -9.04 -4.73
C PHE A 29 -1.98 -9.63 -5.40
N GLY A 30 -2.90 -10.14 -4.58
CA GLY A 30 -4.21 -10.59 -5.05
C GLY A 30 -5.18 -9.42 -5.22
N VAL A 31 -5.70 -9.20 -6.42
CA VAL A 31 -6.60 -8.07 -6.75
C VAL A 31 -7.96 -8.59 -7.22
N ASP A 32 -9.04 -8.06 -6.67
CA ASP A 32 -10.39 -8.26 -7.21
C ASP A 32 -10.60 -7.30 -8.39
N LEU A 33 -10.23 -7.76 -9.59
CA LEU A 33 -10.36 -6.97 -10.82
C LEU A 33 -11.81 -6.65 -11.19
N ASN A 34 -12.78 -7.45 -10.73
CA ASN A 34 -14.20 -7.22 -11.02
C ASN A 34 -14.75 -5.97 -10.30
N SER A 35 -14.05 -5.49 -9.28
CA SER A 35 -14.41 -4.27 -8.55
C SER A 35 -13.79 -3.00 -9.14
N LEU A 36 -13.02 -3.11 -10.23
CA LEU A 36 -12.28 -2.00 -10.86
C LEU A 36 -12.72 -1.79 -12.31
N SER A 37 -12.52 -0.57 -12.79
CA SER A 37 -12.80 -0.15 -14.17
C SER A 37 -11.76 0.87 -14.64
N ALA A 38 -11.78 1.24 -15.90
CA ALA A 38 -10.88 2.27 -16.45
C ALA A 38 -11.04 3.66 -15.79
N SER A 39 -12.18 3.93 -15.15
CA SER A 39 -12.42 5.16 -14.38
C SER A 39 -12.09 5.05 -12.89
N SER A 40 -11.58 3.93 -12.43
CA SER A 40 -11.22 3.74 -11.03
C SER A 40 -10.03 4.60 -10.64
N VAL A 41 -10.10 5.22 -9.45
CA VAL A 41 -9.01 5.97 -8.83
C VAL A 41 -8.10 5.00 -8.08
N ILE A 42 -6.89 4.85 -8.58
CA ILE A 42 -5.90 3.91 -8.07
C ILE A 42 -4.72 4.68 -7.47
N TYR A 43 -4.40 4.40 -6.20
CA TYR A 43 -3.22 4.91 -5.52
C TYR A 43 -2.28 3.76 -5.18
N SER A 44 -1.03 3.84 -5.62
CA SER A 44 0.03 2.89 -5.32
C SER A 44 1.18 3.57 -4.61
N ALA A 45 1.39 3.28 -3.35
CA ALA A 45 2.44 3.85 -2.53
C ALA A 45 3.58 2.86 -2.29
N GLY A 46 4.81 3.32 -2.53
CA GLY A 46 6.03 2.52 -2.48
C GLY A 46 6.20 1.69 -3.74
N VAL A 47 6.67 2.31 -4.80
CA VAL A 47 6.92 1.64 -6.08
C VAL A 47 8.40 1.31 -6.28
N GLY A 48 9.31 2.04 -5.64
CA GLY A 48 10.74 1.77 -5.71
C GLY A 48 11.26 1.70 -7.15
N ASP A 49 11.86 0.55 -7.48
CA ASP A 49 12.38 0.20 -8.80
C ASP A 49 11.61 -0.97 -9.46
N ASP A 50 10.37 -1.23 -9.05
CA ASP A 50 9.50 -2.29 -9.59
C ASP A 50 8.07 -1.77 -9.82
N LEU A 51 7.64 -1.75 -11.07
CA LEU A 51 6.28 -1.38 -11.51
C LEU A 51 5.48 -2.57 -12.05
N THR A 52 5.93 -3.79 -11.83
CA THR A 52 5.28 -5.00 -12.40
C THR A 52 3.83 -5.14 -11.95
N PHE A 53 3.50 -4.70 -10.74
CA PHE A 53 2.12 -4.65 -10.25
C PHE A 53 1.29 -3.59 -10.98
N GLU A 54 1.79 -2.37 -11.08
CA GLU A 54 1.12 -1.24 -11.72
C GLU A 54 0.92 -1.50 -13.21
N GLU A 55 1.93 -2.01 -13.90
CA GLU A 55 1.87 -2.39 -15.32
C GLU A 55 0.80 -3.46 -15.57
N ALA A 56 0.80 -4.52 -14.76
CA ALA A 56 -0.18 -5.59 -14.87
C ALA A 56 -1.61 -5.07 -14.58
N LEU A 57 -1.78 -4.16 -13.61
CA LEU A 57 -3.07 -3.57 -13.28
C LEU A 57 -3.57 -2.67 -14.42
N MET A 58 -2.75 -1.76 -14.92
CA MET A 58 -3.07 -0.89 -16.06
C MET A 58 -3.42 -1.70 -17.31
N GLY A 59 -2.64 -2.72 -17.62
CA GLY A 59 -2.89 -3.61 -18.77
C GLY A 59 -4.19 -4.42 -18.68
N ARG A 60 -4.66 -4.73 -17.46
CA ARG A 60 -5.87 -5.53 -17.23
C ARG A 60 -7.13 -4.68 -17.09
N VAL A 61 -7.01 -3.48 -16.52
CA VAL A 61 -8.14 -2.61 -16.14
C VAL A 61 -8.26 -1.39 -17.08
N GLY A 62 -7.14 -0.92 -17.64
CA GLY A 62 -7.12 0.30 -18.47
C GLY A 62 -7.20 1.60 -17.66
N CYS A 63 -6.98 1.56 -16.35
CA CYS A 63 -7.07 2.71 -15.45
C CYS A 63 -5.78 3.54 -15.41
N VAL A 64 -5.89 4.75 -14.89
CA VAL A 64 -4.73 5.56 -14.49
C VAL A 64 -4.28 5.11 -13.09
N VAL A 65 -2.97 5.00 -12.88
CA VAL A 65 -2.37 4.70 -11.57
C VAL A 65 -1.57 5.91 -11.09
N HIS A 66 -1.96 6.48 -9.94
CA HIS A 66 -1.18 7.47 -9.21
C HIS A 66 -0.18 6.73 -8.33
N ALA A 67 1.08 6.77 -8.71
CA ALA A 67 2.20 6.10 -8.03
C ALA A 67 2.95 7.10 -7.14
N PHE A 68 3.15 6.75 -5.87
CA PHE A 68 3.79 7.61 -4.87
C PHE A 68 5.04 6.94 -4.33
N ASP A 69 6.16 7.65 -4.40
CA ASP A 69 7.40 7.23 -3.76
C ASP A 69 8.25 8.47 -3.40
N PRO A 70 8.76 8.60 -2.17
CA PRO A 70 9.53 9.77 -1.76
C PRO A 70 10.99 9.70 -2.19
N ALA A 71 11.50 8.52 -2.59
CA ALA A 71 12.91 8.33 -2.87
C ALA A 71 13.33 8.99 -4.18
N PRO A 72 14.41 9.81 -4.19
CA PRO A 72 14.95 10.35 -5.44
C PRO A 72 15.37 9.27 -6.45
N SER A 73 15.83 8.12 -5.95
CA SER A 73 16.18 6.97 -6.79
C SER A 73 14.97 6.37 -7.51
N ALA A 74 13.82 6.29 -6.84
CA ALA A 74 12.58 5.83 -7.47
C ALA A 74 12.12 6.79 -8.56
N ALA A 75 12.17 8.10 -8.32
CA ALA A 75 11.83 9.12 -9.31
C ALA A 75 12.72 9.03 -10.55
N GLU A 76 14.02 8.88 -10.39
CA GLU A 76 14.96 8.73 -11.51
C GLU A 76 14.74 7.40 -12.24
N TRP A 77 14.51 6.31 -11.50
CA TRP A 77 14.24 5.00 -12.10
C TRP A 77 12.96 5.01 -12.94
N VAL A 78 11.87 5.54 -12.41
CA VAL A 78 10.59 5.66 -13.15
C VAL A 78 10.77 6.48 -14.42
N LYS A 79 11.44 7.63 -14.33
CA LYS A 79 11.71 8.51 -15.48
C LYS A 79 12.51 7.82 -16.60
N THR A 80 13.47 6.97 -16.23
CA THR A 80 14.39 6.34 -17.18
C THR A 80 13.90 4.99 -17.71
N ASN A 81 13.07 4.28 -16.97
CA ASN A 81 12.70 2.90 -17.28
C ASN A 81 11.25 2.72 -17.74
N THR A 82 10.43 3.78 -17.68
CA THR A 82 9.03 3.67 -18.13
C THR A 82 8.57 4.86 -18.94
N SER A 83 7.66 4.59 -19.89
CA SER A 83 6.94 5.60 -20.68
C SER A 83 5.42 5.33 -20.66
N LEU A 84 4.92 4.74 -19.60
CA LEU A 84 3.52 4.33 -19.46
C LEU A 84 2.61 5.57 -19.36
N ALA A 85 1.79 5.79 -20.37
CA ALA A 85 0.90 6.96 -20.46
C ALA A 85 -0.17 7.02 -19.34
N GLN A 86 -0.45 5.89 -18.70
CA GLN A 86 -1.43 5.75 -17.62
C GLN A 86 -0.79 5.78 -16.22
N LEU A 87 0.54 5.98 -16.11
CA LEU A 87 1.24 6.11 -14.84
C LEU A 87 1.48 7.59 -14.52
N GLU A 88 0.90 8.07 -13.44
CA GLU A 88 1.17 9.39 -12.89
C GLU A 88 2.04 9.26 -11.64
N PHE A 89 3.33 9.54 -11.79
CA PHE A 89 4.29 9.44 -10.69
C PHE A 89 4.37 10.74 -9.87
N HIS A 90 4.28 10.59 -8.55
CA HIS A 90 4.34 11.68 -7.58
C HIS A 90 5.54 11.46 -6.63
N PRO A 91 6.58 12.32 -6.64
CA PRO A 91 7.75 12.21 -5.76
C PRO A 91 7.39 12.66 -4.33
N VAL A 92 6.49 11.94 -3.68
CA VAL A 92 6.01 12.18 -2.32
C VAL A 92 5.67 10.85 -1.67
N GLY A 93 6.04 10.67 -0.40
CA GLY A 93 5.70 9.47 0.37
C GLY A 93 4.36 9.60 1.08
N LEU A 94 3.67 8.49 1.29
CA LEU A 94 2.54 8.43 2.21
C LEU A 94 3.02 8.37 3.65
N SER A 95 2.41 9.19 4.51
CA SER A 95 2.69 9.26 5.94
C SER A 95 1.43 9.57 6.73
N ALA A 96 1.49 9.46 8.06
CA ALA A 96 0.43 9.92 8.96
C ALA A 96 0.43 11.44 9.20
N ALA A 97 1.38 12.18 8.62
CA ALA A 97 1.48 13.64 8.73
C ALA A 97 2.04 14.24 7.43
N ASP A 98 1.60 15.46 7.13
CA ASP A 98 2.18 16.25 6.05
C ASP A 98 3.51 16.88 6.49
N GLY A 99 4.46 16.98 5.56
CA GLY A 99 5.74 17.63 5.81
C GLY A 99 6.92 17.00 5.09
N THR A 100 8.03 16.90 5.78
CA THR A 100 9.26 16.24 5.31
C THR A 100 9.68 15.17 6.32
N MET A 101 10.29 14.11 5.81
CA MET A 101 10.81 13.00 6.60
C MET A 101 12.21 12.65 6.12
N GLU A 102 13.11 12.37 7.05
CA GLU A 102 14.41 11.79 6.73
C GLU A 102 14.23 10.30 6.45
N ILE A 103 14.56 9.87 5.25
CA ILE A 103 14.56 8.46 4.87
C ILE A 103 15.97 7.95 4.67
N HIS A 104 16.21 6.70 5.05
CA HIS A 104 17.49 6.04 4.82
C HIS A 104 17.50 5.44 3.42
N LEU A 105 18.44 5.85 2.60
CA LEU A 105 18.59 5.34 1.23
C LEU A 105 19.39 4.03 1.26
N THR A 106 18.86 3.02 0.61
CA THR A 106 19.55 1.76 0.34
C THR A 106 19.69 1.58 -1.17
N SER A 107 20.47 0.59 -1.61
CA SER A 107 20.70 0.35 -3.04
C SER A 107 19.45 -0.11 -3.80
N ARG A 108 18.40 -0.53 -3.10
CA ARG A 108 17.14 -1.05 -3.69
C ARG A 108 15.88 -0.42 -3.10
N HIS A 109 15.92 -0.05 -1.83
CA HIS A 109 14.71 0.43 -1.12
C HIS A 109 15.04 1.66 -0.30
N SER A 110 14.10 2.54 -0.14
CA SER A 110 14.15 3.63 0.82
C SER A 110 13.19 3.34 1.98
N SER A 111 13.61 3.65 3.21
CA SER A 111 12.78 3.43 4.39
C SER A 111 13.12 4.47 5.46
N ASP A 112 12.11 4.91 6.21
CA ASP A 112 12.28 5.83 7.35
C ASP A 112 12.85 5.14 8.60
N ILE A 113 12.73 3.82 8.70
CA ILE A 113 13.10 3.04 9.88
C ILE A 113 14.39 2.20 9.72
N ARG A 114 15.00 2.19 8.54
CA ARG A 114 16.30 1.52 8.31
C ARG A 114 17.46 2.45 8.62
N GLY A 115 18.40 1.97 9.44
CA GLY A 115 19.71 2.59 9.57
C GLY A 115 20.54 2.38 8.30
N GLY A 116 21.07 3.46 7.71
CA GLY A 116 21.96 3.46 6.55
C GLY A 116 22.83 4.71 6.54
N PRO A 117 23.96 4.70 5.81
CA PRO A 117 24.89 5.84 5.80
C PRO A 117 24.34 7.05 5.04
N ALA A 118 23.50 6.85 4.05
CA ALA A 118 22.91 7.92 3.25
C ALA A 118 21.47 8.22 3.70
N ARG A 119 21.14 9.51 3.79
CA ARG A 119 19.80 10.00 4.12
C ARG A 119 19.37 11.03 3.09
N ALA A 120 18.06 11.08 2.85
CA ALA A 120 17.45 12.17 2.09
C ALA A 120 16.26 12.73 2.86
N SER A 121 16.13 14.04 2.86
CA SER A 121 14.93 14.73 3.34
C SER A 121 13.89 14.71 2.22
N CYS A 122 12.84 13.99 2.39
CA CYS A 122 11.82 13.74 1.36
C CYS A 122 10.47 14.28 1.79
N ARG A 123 9.71 14.79 0.82
CA ARG A 123 8.34 15.20 1.07
C ARG A 123 7.46 14.01 1.38
N VAL A 124 6.62 14.16 2.40
CA VAL A 124 5.59 13.19 2.76
C VAL A 124 4.24 13.88 2.94
N ALA A 125 3.17 13.15 2.72
CA ALA A 125 1.83 13.68 2.89
C ALA A 125 0.86 12.61 3.41
N ARG A 126 -0.20 13.08 4.08
CA ARG A 126 -1.33 12.27 4.46
C ARG A 126 -2.14 11.86 3.24
N LEU A 127 -2.80 10.73 3.32
CA LEU A 127 -3.68 10.26 2.25
C LEU A 127 -4.79 11.27 1.91
N SER A 128 -5.41 11.87 2.93
CA SER A 128 -6.42 12.92 2.77
C SER A 128 -5.90 14.15 2.04
N SER A 129 -4.67 14.59 2.34
CA SER A 129 -4.04 15.77 1.69
C SER A 129 -3.71 15.49 0.22
N LEU A 130 -3.29 14.25 -0.11
CA LEU A 130 -3.07 13.85 -1.49
C LEU A 130 -4.38 13.79 -2.29
N MET A 131 -5.45 13.25 -1.69
CA MET A 131 -6.78 13.25 -2.32
C MET A 131 -7.26 14.66 -2.63
N GLU A 132 -7.13 15.59 -1.68
CA GLU A 132 -7.49 16.99 -1.87
C GLU A 132 -6.66 17.64 -3.00
N THR A 133 -5.33 17.43 -2.99
CA THR A 133 -4.42 17.97 -3.99
C THR A 133 -4.74 17.48 -5.40
N LEU A 134 -5.14 16.21 -5.55
CA LEU A 134 -5.45 15.58 -6.83
C LEU A 134 -6.93 15.69 -7.21
N GLY A 135 -7.77 16.29 -6.36
CA GLY A 135 -9.20 16.47 -6.62
C GLY A 135 -10.03 15.18 -6.53
N HIS A 136 -9.55 14.19 -5.81
CA HIS A 136 -10.25 12.91 -5.65
C HIS A 136 -11.08 12.87 -4.38
N SER A 137 -12.36 12.56 -4.51
CA SER A 137 -13.29 12.39 -3.38
C SER A 137 -13.33 10.95 -2.85
N GLN A 138 -12.78 9.99 -3.62
CA GLN A 138 -12.80 8.56 -3.31
C GLN A 138 -11.57 7.88 -3.91
N ILE A 139 -11.15 6.79 -3.30
CA ILE A 139 -10.13 5.87 -3.81
C ILE A 139 -10.79 4.49 -4.01
N ASP A 140 -10.64 3.90 -5.20
CA ASP A 140 -11.14 2.57 -5.49
C ASP A 140 -10.16 1.49 -5.05
N LEU A 141 -8.85 1.71 -5.24
CA LEU A 141 -7.78 0.84 -4.76
C LEU A 141 -6.64 1.66 -4.16
N LEU A 142 -6.26 1.35 -2.93
CA LEU A 142 -5.03 1.81 -2.30
C LEU A 142 -4.08 0.62 -2.09
N LYS A 143 -2.87 0.70 -2.64
CA LYS A 143 -1.75 -0.22 -2.32
C LYS A 143 -0.77 0.50 -1.40
N LEU A 144 -0.35 -0.19 -0.34
CA LEU A 144 0.68 0.24 0.60
C LEU A 144 1.81 -0.78 0.65
N HIS A 145 3.01 -0.38 0.19
CA HIS A 145 4.24 -1.14 0.29
C HIS A 145 5.37 -0.17 0.65
N ILE A 146 5.35 0.35 1.89
CA ILE A 146 6.12 1.53 2.31
C ILE A 146 7.04 1.26 3.52
N GLU A 147 7.62 0.07 3.54
CA GLU A 147 8.76 -0.32 4.35
C GLU A 147 8.58 -0.07 5.87
N GLY A 148 7.36 -0.35 6.39
CA GLY A 148 7.02 -0.23 7.80
C GLY A 148 6.18 0.99 8.16
N GLY A 149 5.95 1.92 7.24
CA GLY A 149 5.05 3.05 7.40
C GLY A 149 3.56 2.70 7.32
N GLU A 150 3.20 1.49 6.85
CA GLU A 150 1.82 1.05 6.60
C GLU A 150 0.93 1.22 7.82
N TYR A 151 1.45 0.90 9.01
CA TYR A 151 0.69 0.92 10.26
C TYR A 151 0.22 2.33 10.61
N ALA A 152 1.12 3.31 10.52
CA ALA A 152 0.81 4.70 10.81
C ALA A 152 -0.15 5.29 9.77
N VAL A 153 0.06 4.99 8.48
CA VAL A 153 -0.82 5.43 7.39
C VAL A 153 -2.22 4.84 7.54
N ILE A 154 -2.35 3.56 7.88
CA ILE A 154 -3.65 2.92 8.11
C ILE A 154 -4.36 3.57 9.31
N GLN A 155 -3.66 3.84 10.42
CA GLN A 155 -4.26 4.51 11.58
C GLN A 155 -4.76 5.93 11.23
N ASP A 156 -3.97 6.71 10.51
CA ASP A 156 -4.37 8.05 10.04
C ASP A 156 -5.54 7.98 9.04
N MET A 157 -5.50 7.07 8.09
CA MET A 157 -6.59 6.80 7.15
C MET A 157 -7.91 6.50 7.88
N LEU A 158 -7.86 5.63 8.90
CA LEU A 158 -9.03 5.27 9.69
C LEU A 158 -9.51 6.42 10.58
N ALA A 159 -8.63 7.29 11.05
CA ALA A 159 -8.96 8.47 11.87
C ALA A 159 -9.56 9.60 11.02
N SER A 160 -9.06 9.81 9.81
CA SER A 160 -9.53 10.86 8.88
C SER A 160 -10.74 10.46 8.03
N ASP A 161 -11.33 9.32 8.29
CA ASP A 161 -12.50 8.77 7.58
C ASP A 161 -12.29 8.54 6.07
N VAL A 162 -11.04 8.44 5.62
CA VAL A 162 -10.72 8.00 4.25
C VAL A 162 -10.93 6.49 4.16
N ARG A 163 -11.71 6.04 3.18
CA ARG A 163 -12.16 4.64 3.09
C ARG A 163 -12.03 4.11 1.65
N PRO A 164 -10.83 3.69 1.22
CA PRO A 164 -10.66 3.00 -0.06
C PRO A 164 -11.58 1.78 -0.16
N LYS A 165 -12.12 1.49 -1.33
CA LYS A 165 -12.96 0.30 -1.55
C LYS A 165 -12.16 -0.99 -1.44
N LEU A 166 -10.98 -1.01 -2.07
CA LEU A 166 -9.99 -2.07 -1.94
C LEU A 166 -8.74 -1.51 -1.28
N LEU A 167 -8.16 -2.25 -0.36
CA LEU A 167 -6.91 -1.91 0.31
C LEU A 167 -5.96 -3.10 0.21
N ILE A 168 -4.77 -2.86 -0.32
CA ILE A 168 -3.69 -3.84 -0.40
C ILE A 168 -2.54 -3.37 0.47
N VAL A 169 -2.01 -4.24 1.32
CA VAL A 169 -0.95 -3.90 2.26
C VAL A 169 0.13 -4.97 2.26
N ALA A 170 1.38 -4.56 2.04
CA ALA A 170 2.56 -5.35 2.37
C ALA A 170 2.98 -5.01 3.80
N TYR A 171 2.70 -5.89 4.75
CA TYR A 171 3.08 -5.69 6.15
C TYR A 171 4.52 -6.11 6.41
N HIS A 172 5.28 -5.25 7.07
CA HIS A 172 6.70 -5.46 7.39
C HIS A 172 6.94 -5.95 8.83
N HIS A 173 6.03 -6.78 9.38
CA HIS A 173 6.28 -7.40 10.69
C HIS A 173 7.47 -8.37 10.62
N LYS A 174 8.17 -8.53 11.75
CA LYS A 174 9.47 -9.20 11.89
C LYS A 174 10.65 -8.49 11.19
N MET A 175 10.37 -7.36 10.53
CA MET A 175 11.37 -6.47 9.95
C MET A 175 11.38 -5.14 10.72
N TYR A 176 12.49 -4.42 10.70
CA TYR A 176 12.62 -3.08 11.32
C TYR A 176 12.24 -2.99 12.81
N GLY A 177 12.31 -4.10 13.55
CA GLY A 177 11.87 -4.16 14.94
C GLY A 177 10.34 -4.22 15.14
N ILE A 178 9.56 -4.28 14.07
CA ILE A 178 8.10 -4.36 14.12
C ILE A 178 7.67 -5.76 14.57
N ARG A 179 6.92 -5.81 15.65
CA ARG A 179 6.41 -7.08 16.18
C ARG A 179 5.18 -7.57 15.38
N PRO A 180 4.98 -8.89 15.23
CA PRO A 180 3.79 -9.45 14.59
C PRO A 180 2.46 -8.98 15.21
N GLN A 181 2.50 -8.50 16.46
CA GLN A 181 1.33 -7.93 17.12
C GLN A 181 0.81 -6.68 16.41
N ALA A 182 1.69 -5.83 15.84
CA ALA A 182 1.30 -4.64 15.09
C ALA A 182 0.40 -4.98 13.88
N THR A 183 0.75 -6.04 13.13
CA THR A 183 -0.10 -6.51 12.02
C THR A 183 -1.45 -7.03 12.53
N ARG A 184 -1.46 -7.81 13.62
CA ARG A 184 -2.71 -8.29 14.21
C ARG A 184 -3.63 -7.15 14.66
N ASP A 185 -3.04 -6.12 15.27
CA ASP A 185 -3.79 -4.95 15.71
C ASP A 185 -4.32 -4.15 14.52
N SER A 186 -3.49 -3.91 13.49
CA SER A 186 -3.90 -3.25 12.24
C SER A 186 -5.05 -3.99 11.54
N VAL A 187 -4.93 -5.31 11.37
CA VAL A 187 -6.00 -6.14 10.77
C VAL A 187 -7.29 -6.09 11.60
N ARG A 188 -7.18 -6.14 12.94
CA ARG A 188 -8.34 -5.99 13.82
C ARG A 188 -9.00 -4.63 13.67
N ASP A 189 -8.22 -3.54 13.61
CA ASP A 189 -8.73 -2.18 13.50
C ASP A 189 -9.40 -1.94 12.13
N LEU A 190 -8.82 -2.48 11.06
CA LEU A 190 -9.46 -2.49 9.73
C LEU A 190 -10.81 -3.23 9.77
N ARG A 191 -10.86 -4.41 10.38
CA ARG A 191 -12.11 -5.18 10.52
C ARG A 191 -13.19 -4.44 11.30
N ASN A 192 -12.81 -3.73 12.37
CA ASN A 192 -13.74 -2.90 13.16
C ASN A 192 -14.30 -1.72 12.34
N ARG A 193 -13.71 -1.42 11.18
CA ARG A 193 -14.12 -0.36 10.27
C ARG A 193 -14.71 -0.89 8.95
N GLY A 194 -15.14 -2.15 8.93
CA GLY A 194 -15.85 -2.76 7.80
C GLY A 194 -14.96 -3.30 6.69
N TYR A 195 -13.67 -3.54 6.95
CA TYR A 195 -12.79 -4.21 6.01
C TYR A 195 -12.72 -5.71 6.27
N GLU A 196 -12.81 -6.52 5.24
CA GLU A 196 -12.62 -7.96 5.28
C GLU A 196 -11.48 -8.37 4.35
N ALA A 197 -10.53 -9.17 4.86
CA ALA A 197 -9.50 -9.75 4.02
C ALA A 197 -10.12 -10.79 3.07
N TYR A 198 -9.83 -10.68 1.77
CA TYR A 198 -10.25 -11.67 0.78
C TYR A 198 -9.07 -12.46 0.20
N TRP A 199 -7.85 -11.96 0.36
CA TRP A 199 -6.65 -12.65 -0.05
C TRP A 199 -5.51 -12.36 0.94
N ILE A 200 -4.69 -13.37 1.20
CA ILE A 200 -3.49 -13.28 2.05
C ILE A 200 -2.44 -14.17 1.38
N SER A 201 -1.23 -13.64 1.23
CA SER A 201 -0.10 -14.39 0.69
C SER A 201 0.33 -15.56 1.58
N ASN A 202 1.00 -16.53 1.00
CA ASN A 202 1.45 -17.73 1.72
C ASN A 202 2.44 -17.41 2.85
N ASN A 203 3.26 -16.36 2.70
CA ASN A 203 4.22 -15.90 3.72
C ASN A 203 3.54 -15.10 4.84
N GLY A 204 2.28 -14.64 4.62
CA GLY A 204 1.49 -13.87 5.58
C GLY A 204 1.91 -12.41 5.72
N HIS A 205 2.56 -11.84 4.72
CA HIS A 205 2.97 -10.43 4.70
C HIS A 205 2.03 -9.57 3.85
N GLU A 206 1.54 -10.07 2.72
CA GLU A 206 0.68 -9.32 1.81
C GLU A 206 -0.79 -9.67 2.06
N TYR A 207 -1.60 -8.63 2.23
CA TYR A 207 -3.04 -8.73 2.51
C TYR A 207 -3.82 -7.88 1.53
N SER A 208 -4.94 -8.42 1.06
CA SER A 208 -5.92 -7.66 0.27
C SER A 208 -7.26 -7.65 0.98
N PHE A 209 -7.75 -6.45 1.21
CA PHE A 209 -9.00 -6.19 1.92
C PHE A 209 -10.01 -5.56 0.98
N VAL A 210 -11.28 -5.85 1.25
CA VAL A 210 -12.42 -5.16 0.67
C VAL A 210 -13.23 -4.50 1.78
N ARG A 211 -13.71 -3.30 1.52
CA ARG A 211 -14.69 -2.65 2.39
C ARG A 211 -16.07 -3.21 2.10
N THR A 212 -16.77 -3.68 3.13
CA THR A 212 -18.09 -4.32 3.05
C THR A 212 -19.24 -3.48 3.64
N ALA A 213 -18.91 -2.39 4.33
CA ALA A 213 -19.87 -1.48 4.97
C ALA A 213 -19.45 -0.02 4.81
#